data_343ea9116ef87fb6a1f9387c6f5b2f24
#
_entry.id   343ea9116ef87fb6a1f9387c6f5b2f24
#
_cell.length_a   1.000
_cell.length_b   1.000
_cell.length_c   1.000
_cell.angle_alpha   90.00
_cell.angle_beta   90.00
_cell.angle_gamma   90.00
#
_symmetry.space_group_name_H-M   'P 1'
#
loop_
_entity.id
_entity.type
_entity.pdbx_description
1 polymer ?
#
loop_
_entity_poly.entity_id
_entity_poly.type
_entity_poly.pdbx_seq_one_letter_code
_entity_poly.pdbx_strand_id
1 'polypeptide(L)'
;MNELIKINSNNTVSGRELHKFLEIGTRFDKWFIRMCEYGFNENDDFIRVAQKCPTLGGTQTIIDYAITLDMAKEISMIQRSEKGKQARTYFINCEKKLKEVVKKPLTTLEQLKLHYLA
;
A
#
# COMPACT_ATOMS: atom_id res chain seq x y z
N MET A 1 -4.28 -11.59 -13.93
CA MET A 1 -3.82 -10.20 -13.95
C MET A 1 -2.52 -10.09 -13.19
N ASN A 2 -1.56 -9.43 -13.78
CA ASN A 2 -0.28 -9.26 -13.11
C ASN A 2 -0.37 -8.19 -12.04
N GLU A 3 0.06 -8.53 -10.85
CA GLU A 3 0.15 -7.56 -9.78
C GLU A 3 1.37 -6.68 -10.00
N LEU A 4 1.17 -5.38 -10.07
CA LEU A 4 2.28 -4.44 -10.19
C LEU A 4 3.04 -4.33 -8.88
N ILE A 5 2.31 -4.30 -7.77
CA ILE A 5 2.85 -4.22 -6.43
C ILE A 5 2.01 -5.12 -5.54
N LYS A 6 2.67 -5.93 -4.73
CA LYS A 6 1.96 -6.86 -3.86
C LYS A 6 1.21 -6.13 -2.76
N ILE A 7 -0.06 -6.50 -2.58
CA ILE A 7 -0.88 -5.99 -1.50
C ILE A 7 -1.01 -7.07 -0.45
N ASN A 8 -0.62 -6.76 0.79
CA ASN A 8 -0.66 -7.70 1.89
C ASN A 8 -2.09 -7.98 2.33
N SER A 9 -2.27 -9.07 3.10
CA SER A 9 -3.60 -9.49 3.55
C SER A 9 -4.30 -8.43 4.42
N ASN A 10 -3.55 -7.56 5.06
CA ASN A 10 -4.10 -6.46 5.86
C ASN A 10 -4.27 -5.16 5.05
N ASN A 11 -4.26 -5.25 3.72
CA ASN A 11 -4.43 -4.14 2.80
C ASN A 11 -3.34 -3.09 2.91
N THR A 12 -2.12 -3.53 3.18
CA THR A 12 -0.96 -2.66 3.18
C THR A 12 -0.01 -3.02 2.06
N VAL A 13 0.89 -2.11 1.76
CA VAL A 13 1.87 -2.24 0.69
C VAL A 13 3.25 -1.99 1.28
N SER A 14 4.25 -2.75 0.82
CA SER A 14 5.63 -2.50 1.22
C SER A 14 6.11 -1.19 0.64
N GLY A 15 6.62 -0.30 1.50
CA GLY A 15 7.18 0.96 1.06
C GLY A 15 8.38 0.76 0.14
N ARG A 16 9.20 -0.26 0.40
CA ARG A 16 10.35 -0.56 -0.45
C ARG A 16 9.93 -1.04 -1.83
N GLU A 17 8.88 -1.85 -1.91
CA GLU A 17 8.36 -2.30 -3.20
C GLU A 17 7.81 -1.14 -4.01
N LEU A 18 7.10 -0.23 -3.36
CA LEU A 18 6.61 0.97 -4.02
C LEU A 18 7.75 1.84 -4.52
N HIS A 19 8.76 2.06 -3.68
CA HIS A 19 9.94 2.82 -4.05
C HIS A 19 10.61 2.24 -5.29
N LYS A 20 10.76 0.92 -5.31
CA LYS A 20 11.38 0.22 -6.44
C LYS A 20 10.53 0.36 -7.71
N PHE A 21 9.22 0.18 -7.57
CA PHE A 21 8.33 0.29 -8.73
C PHE A 21 8.36 1.70 -9.33
N LEU A 22 8.40 2.71 -8.47
CA LEU A 22 8.42 4.11 -8.90
C LEU A 22 9.77 4.53 -9.48
N GLU A 23 10.77 3.66 -9.40
CA GLU A 23 12.11 3.91 -9.95
C GLU A 23 12.72 5.21 -9.41
N ILE A 24 12.58 5.41 -8.09
CA ILE A 24 13.09 6.60 -7.42
C ILE A 24 14.61 6.50 -7.27
N GLY A 25 15.31 7.55 -7.67
CA GLY A 25 16.78 7.58 -7.58
C GLY A 25 17.31 7.84 -6.17
N THR A 26 16.51 8.47 -5.33
CA THR A 26 16.89 8.74 -3.94
C THR A 26 16.82 7.47 -3.12
N ARG A 27 17.74 7.28 -2.17
CA ARG A 27 17.72 6.11 -1.28
C ARG A 27 16.37 6.02 -0.57
N PHE A 28 15.94 4.79 -0.33
CA PHE A 28 14.65 4.53 0.28
C PHE A 28 14.45 5.26 1.61
N ASP A 29 15.43 5.20 2.50
CA ASP A 29 15.30 5.80 3.82
C ASP A 29 15.11 7.32 3.73
N LYS A 30 15.89 8.00 2.91
CA LYS A 30 15.77 9.44 2.71
C LYS A 30 14.48 9.80 2.01
N TRP A 31 14.11 9.03 0.99
CA TRP A 31 12.89 9.25 0.24
C TRP A 31 11.65 9.09 1.13
N PHE A 32 11.64 8.06 1.96
CA PHE A 32 10.50 7.80 2.83
C PHE A 32 10.30 8.92 3.85
N ILE A 33 11.38 9.40 4.45
CA ILE A 33 11.31 10.53 5.37
C ILE A 33 10.72 11.75 4.67
N ARG A 34 11.14 12.00 3.43
CA ARG A 34 10.63 13.11 2.64
C ARG A 34 9.14 12.96 2.37
N MET A 35 8.69 11.75 2.08
CA MET A 35 7.27 11.49 1.88
C MET A 35 6.47 11.74 3.14
N CYS A 36 7.01 11.35 4.30
CA CYS A 36 6.32 11.59 5.56
C CYS A 36 6.13 13.07 5.88
N GLU A 37 6.96 13.93 5.32
CA GLU A 37 6.83 15.37 5.51
C GLU A 37 5.54 15.93 4.90
N TYR A 38 4.90 15.18 4.01
CA TYR A 38 3.61 15.56 3.46
C TYR A 38 2.45 15.38 4.43
N GLY A 39 2.71 14.82 5.62
CA GLY A 39 1.69 14.72 6.66
C GLY A 39 1.26 13.32 7.01
N PHE A 40 2.01 12.31 6.65
CA PHE A 40 1.70 10.93 7.03
C PHE A 40 2.20 10.62 8.42
N ASN A 41 1.40 9.89 9.18
CA ASN A 41 1.69 9.59 10.58
C ASN A 41 1.88 8.10 10.81
N GLU A 42 2.89 7.78 11.63
CA GLU A 42 3.13 6.40 12.03
C GLU A 42 1.93 5.87 12.83
N ASN A 43 1.61 4.60 12.62
CA ASN A 43 0.47 3.90 13.21
C ASN A 43 -0.89 4.28 12.63
N ASP A 44 -0.98 5.37 11.87
CA ASP A 44 -2.20 5.74 11.13
C ASP A 44 -2.05 5.39 9.66
N ASP A 45 -0.96 5.84 9.04
CA ASP A 45 -0.73 5.67 7.62
C ASP A 45 0.29 4.59 7.32
N PHE A 46 1.20 4.32 8.25
CA PHE A 46 2.23 3.31 8.06
C PHE A 46 2.69 2.74 9.38
N ILE A 47 3.30 1.55 9.30
CA ILE A 47 3.90 0.86 10.45
C ILE A 47 5.32 0.46 10.04
N ARG A 48 6.27 0.70 10.93
CA ARG A 48 7.66 0.28 10.71
C ARG A 48 7.77 -1.22 10.89
N VAL A 49 8.42 -1.89 9.93
CA VAL A 49 8.60 -3.33 9.95
C VAL A 49 10.08 -3.64 9.83
N ALA A 50 10.62 -4.40 10.77
CA ALA A 50 12.00 -4.87 10.70
C ALA A 50 12.00 -6.29 10.16
N GLN A 51 12.74 -6.52 9.06
CA GLN A 51 12.85 -7.83 8.45
C GLN A 51 14.28 -8.31 8.54
N LYS A 52 14.46 -9.57 8.90
CA LYS A 52 15.79 -10.18 8.94
C LYS A 52 16.05 -10.91 7.64
N CYS A 53 17.16 -10.56 6.99
CA CYS A 53 17.56 -11.17 5.73
C CYS A 53 18.89 -11.90 5.91
N PRO A 54 18.99 -13.17 5.52
CA PRO A 54 20.26 -13.88 5.63
C PRO A 54 21.28 -13.29 4.67
N THR A 55 22.53 -13.21 5.15
CA THR A 55 23.65 -12.76 4.35
C THR A 55 24.81 -13.76 4.50
N LEU A 56 25.85 -13.57 3.73
CA LEU A 56 27.02 -14.44 3.81
C LEU A 56 27.72 -14.39 5.17
N GLY A 57 27.65 -13.24 5.84
CA GLY A 57 28.27 -13.07 7.15
C GLY A 57 27.32 -13.18 8.32
N GLY A 58 26.08 -13.62 8.09
CA GLY A 58 25.10 -13.73 9.17
C GLY A 58 23.74 -13.23 8.75
N THR A 59 23.09 -12.44 9.63
CA THR A 59 21.76 -11.91 9.39
C THR A 59 21.82 -10.39 9.39
N GLN A 60 21.19 -9.78 8.40
CA GLN A 60 21.07 -8.33 8.31
C GLN A 60 19.62 -7.93 8.57
N THR A 61 19.42 -6.86 9.33
CA THR A 61 18.08 -6.32 9.55
C THR A 61 17.82 -5.22 8.54
N ILE A 62 16.72 -5.37 7.81
CA ILE A 62 16.27 -4.40 6.82
C ILE A 62 14.99 -3.77 7.32
N ILE A 63 14.93 -2.44 7.32
CA ILE A 63 13.75 -1.70 7.74
C ILE A 63 12.87 -1.44 6.51
N ASP A 64 11.61 -1.80 6.63
CA ASP A 64 10.60 -1.50 5.63
C ASP A 64 9.43 -0.83 6.36
N TYR A 65 8.45 -0.38 5.60
CA TYR A 65 7.25 0.22 6.16
C TYR A 65 6.05 -0.38 5.44
N ALA A 66 5.09 -0.84 6.24
CA ALA A 66 3.81 -1.29 5.70
C ALA A 66 2.92 -0.04 5.63
N ILE A 67 2.61 0.39 4.42
CA ILE A 67 1.84 1.63 4.22
C ILE A 67 0.43 1.30 3.76
N THR A 68 -0.51 2.16 4.12
CA THR A 68 -1.91 1.98 3.72
C THR A 68 -2.06 2.24 2.23
N LEU A 69 -3.15 1.74 1.65
CA LEU A 69 -3.46 2.00 0.25
C LEU A 69 -3.63 3.49 -0.02
N ASP A 70 -4.24 4.21 0.92
CA ASP A 70 -4.40 5.66 0.78
C ASP A 70 -3.05 6.37 0.71
N MET A 71 -2.13 6.02 1.61
CA MET A 71 -0.79 6.59 1.58
C MET A 71 -0.07 6.23 0.28
N ALA A 72 -0.20 4.98 -0.16
CA ALA A 72 0.43 4.54 -1.41
C ALA A 72 -0.08 5.33 -2.61
N LYS A 73 -1.38 5.57 -2.68
CA LYS A 73 -1.97 6.38 -3.75
C LYS A 73 -1.43 7.81 -3.74
N GLU A 74 -1.41 8.43 -2.57
CA GLU A 74 -0.95 9.80 -2.45
C GLU A 74 0.52 9.94 -2.79
N ILE A 75 1.35 9.01 -2.33
CA ILE A 75 2.77 9.00 -2.70
C ILE A 75 2.94 8.89 -4.21
N SER A 76 2.16 8.00 -4.83
CA SER A 76 2.23 7.81 -6.28
C SER A 76 1.86 9.07 -7.04
N MET A 77 0.88 9.82 -6.55
CA MET A 77 0.47 11.09 -7.15
C MET A 77 1.57 12.15 -7.04
N ILE A 78 2.26 12.17 -5.92
CA ILE A 78 3.31 13.15 -5.64
C ILE A 78 4.46 13.03 -6.64
N GLN A 79 4.73 11.81 -7.13
CA GLN A 79 5.87 11.59 -8.01
C GLN A 79 5.75 12.27 -9.37
N ARG A 80 4.54 12.52 -9.85
CA ARG A 80 4.31 13.18 -11.15
C ARG A 80 5.05 12.50 -12.30
N SER A 81 5.12 11.17 -12.28
CA SER A 81 5.80 10.40 -13.31
C SER A 81 4.84 9.37 -13.90
N GLU A 82 5.24 8.76 -15.02
CA GLU A 82 4.43 7.70 -15.61
C GLU A 82 4.28 6.52 -14.65
N LYS A 83 5.35 6.17 -13.95
CA LYS A 83 5.28 5.09 -12.97
C LYS A 83 4.36 5.45 -11.81
N GLY A 84 4.39 6.72 -11.36
CA GLY A 84 3.48 7.18 -10.32
C GLY A 84 2.04 7.11 -10.76
N LYS A 85 1.76 7.48 -12.01
CA LYS A 85 0.41 7.39 -12.57
C LYS A 85 -0.06 5.95 -12.65
N GLN A 86 0.80 5.04 -13.11
CA GLN A 86 0.47 3.62 -13.18
C GLN A 86 0.18 3.04 -11.81
N ALA A 87 1.02 3.37 -10.83
CA ALA A 87 0.84 2.88 -9.46
C ALA A 87 -0.46 3.41 -8.86
N ARG A 88 -0.74 4.70 -9.05
CA ARG A 88 -1.98 5.31 -8.54
C ARG A 88 -3.20 4.62 -9.13
N THR A 89 -3.22 4.42 -10.44
CA THR A 89 -4.33 3.75 -11.11
C THR A 89 -4.50 2.32 -10.59
N TYR A 90 -3.39 1.62 -10.41
CA TYR A 90 -3.41 0.27 -9.88
C TYR A 90 -4.03 0.23 -8.48
N PHE A 91 -3.62 1.13 -7.59
CA PHE A 91 -4.14 1.15 -6.22
C PHE A 91 -5.62 1.53 -6.19
N ILE A 92 -6.05 2.45 -7.04
CA ILE A 92 -7.47 2.80 -7.15
C ILE A 92 -8.29 1.59 -7.57
N ASN A 93 -7.80 0.83 -8.55
CA ASN A 93 -8.49 -0.37 -9.01
C ASN A 93 -8.54 -1.44 -7.93
N CYS A 94 -7.46 -1.59 -7.16
CA CYS A 94 -7.44 -2.53 -6.04
C CYS A 94 -8.46 -2.15 -4.98
N GLU A 95 -8.60 -0.87 -4.68
CA GLU A 95 -9.61 -0.40 -3.73
C GLU A 95 -11.02 -0.69 -4.21
N LYS A 96 -11.27 -0.48 -5.49
CA LYS A 96 -12.59 -0.79 -6.06
C LYS A 96 -12.92 -2.25 -5.91
N LYS A 97 -11.96 -3.13 -6.18
CA LYS A 97 -12.16 -4.57 -6.01
C LYS A 97 -12.42 -4.94 -4.56
N LEU A 98 -11.72 -4.33 -3.63
CA LEU A 98 -11.94 -4.57 -2.21
C LEU A 98 -13.35 -4.16 -1.79
N LYS A 99 -13.81 -3.02 -2.28
CA LYS A 99 -15.17 -2.56 -1.99
C LYS A 99 -16.21 -3.49 -2.60
N GLU A 100 -15.97 -4.01 -3.80
CA GLU A 100 -16.85 -4.98 -4.43
C GLU A 100 -16.90 -6.27 -3.64
N VAL A 101 -15.75 -6.76 -3.17
CA VAL A 101 -15.69 -7.97 -2.35
C VAL A 101 -16.48 -7.78 -1.06
N VAL A 102 -16.38 -6.62 -0.44
CA VAL A 102 -17.13 -6.31 0.77
C VAL A 102 -18.63 -6.24 0.48
N LYS A 103 -19.03 -5.73 -0.68
CA LYS A 103 -20.42 -5.63 -1.07
C LYS A 103 -21.00 -6.94 -1.59
N LYS A 104 -20.20 -7.74 -2.29
CA LYS A 104 -20.66 -8.98 -2.90
C LYS A 104 -21.22 -10.01 -1.90
N PRO A 105 -20.65 -10.20 -0.71
CA PRO A 105 -21.28 -11.08 0.26
C PRO A 105 -22.69 -10.66 0.64
N LEU A 106 -23.02 -9.38 0.43
CA LEU A 106 -24.36 -8.89 0.67
C LEU A 106 -25.19 -9.09 -0.60
N THR A 107 -25.74 -10.28 -0.73
CA THR A 107 -26.70 -10.54 -1.80
C THR A 107 -27.92 -9.65 -1.61
N THR A 108 -28.78 -9.59 -2.63
CA THR A 108 -30.01 -8.82 -2.53
C THR A 108 -30.81 -9.21 -1.28
N LEU A 109 -30.85 -10.52 -1.01
CA LEU A 109 -31.56 -11.02 0.15
C LEU A 109 -30.92 -10.54 1.45
N GLU A 110 -29.61 -10.59 1.52
CA GLU A 110 -28.89 -10.15 2.71
C GLU A 110 -29.05 -8.65 2.93
N GLN A 111 -29.04 -7.87 1.85
CA GLN A 111 -29.29 -6.45 1.94
C GLN A 111 -30.68 -6.15 2.46
N LEU A 112 -31.67 -6.90 2.02
CA LEU A 112 -33.03 -6.76 2.52
C LEU A 112 -33.10 -7.08 4.00
N LYS A 113 -32.42 -8.14 4.44
CA LYS A 113 -32.36 -8.47 5.86
C LYS A 113 -31.77 -7.38 6.69
N LEU A 114 -30.69 -6.75 6.20
CA LEU A 114 -30.08 -5.62 6.89
C LEU A 114 -31.04 -4.45 7.03
N HIS A 115 -31.83 -4.19 5.99
CA HIS A 115 -32.83 -3.14 6.04
C HIS A 115 -33.93 -3.41 7.07
N TYR A 116 -34.34 -4.67 7.17
CA TYR A 116 -35.36 -5.04 8.13
C TYR A 116 -34.86 -5.09 9.56
N LEU A 117 -33.59 -5.40 9.73
CA LEU A 117 -32.98 -5.50 11.06
C LEU A 117 -32.44 -4.15 11.56
N ALA A 118 -32.25 -3.20 10.67
CA ALA A 118 -31.71 -1.90 11.03
C ALA A 118 -32.72 -1.00 11.73
#